data_403c0ef4b367bd43e4239edbcc029bd5
#
_entry.id   403c0ef4b367bd43e4239edbcc029bd5
#
_cell.length_a   1.000
_cell.length_b   1.000
_cell.length_c   1.000
_cell.angle_alpha   90.00
_cell.angle_beta   90.00
_cell.angle_gamma   90.00
#
_symmetry.space_group_name_H-M   'P 1'
#
loop_
_entity.id
_entity.type
_entity.pdbx_description
1 polymer ?
#
loop_
_entity_poly.entity_id
_entity_poly.type
_entity_poly.pdbx_seq_one_letter_code
_entity_poly.pdbx_strand_id
1 'polypeptide(L)'
;MLIAMQPDTFADLGLIVFDECHLLHPREDDRSRRGLDAMLAILNLSQIAPGADFLLLSAMMKNTAEIAGWLTHLTGRKCLTLDLAWKPTRQVRGCVVYPAEQMGELRKKLVSARRDYPTHRYPPAHVKRELGASPFGLFSLLQTWSTKNREDYALLKLLAEPQLLSTGRRRSGDWYPTPNGNQTSGATAAAAVTAGMKTLVFVQTTEFAQDCVNDFRARIKPMDVALTEEEYRWRDLTIEEMGGAAYCYLKVDDDGVVRTGAASHHGLLLREERELHESLFRRPDGIRALFATSTLAQGMNLPSEVVIISGDSRFDPDADKMKKLEAHELLNAAGRAGRAGEGAQGFVLLVPSRVIDFDDQKNQISGHWMELRAIFEQADQCLVIDDPMETVLDQIHVGITKSGTASYLLSKLPLALAGAEEDPAATLLKRTFAAYRAGLRGDHNWVQSRIDAAIAARANANLPDKEKWIEQVAGSTGLSVGILQQLIKLVDAGAFDGTAIEVVAALLAWLDTNPIISWILYDLTVSKSCSAKSIRSCPVTLNAPSRRCRSSPSYGPMDVWRSAVPPGGRVSRTLR
;
A
#
# COMPACT_ATOMS: atom_id res chain seq x y z
N MET A 1 13.95 -9.73 9.81
CA MET A 1 15.41 -9.68 9.56
C MET A 1 16.17 -9.35 10.84
N LEU A 2 16.00 -8.17 11.46
CA LEU A 2 16.74 -7.76 12.67
C LEU A 2 16.63 -8.78 13.84
N ILE A 3 15.42 -9.28 14.12
CA ILE A 3 15.16 -10.29 15.17
C ILE A 3 15.97 -11.58 14.97
N ALA A 4 16.14 -12.00 13.72
CA ALA A 4 16.91 -13.21 13.41
C ALA A 4 18.43 -12.99 13.41
N MET A 5 18.88 -11.74 13.18
CA MET A 5 20.30 -11.37 13.15
C MET A 5 20.86 -11.04 14.53
N GLN A 6 20.03 -10.47 15.41
CA GLN A 6 20.43 -9.99 16.74
C GLN A 6 19.39 -10.41 17.81
N PRO A 7 19.17 -11.71 18.03
CA PRO A 7 18.14 -12.19 18.97
C PRO A 7 18.36 -11.68 20.39
N ASP A 8 19.62 -11.58 20.83
CA ASP A 8 19.97 -11.14 22.20
C ASP A 8 19.47 -9.72 22.50
N THR A 9 19.38 -8.85 21.47
CA THR A 9 18.84 -7.48 21.62
C THR A 9 17.37 -7.48 22.08
N PHE A 10 16.64 -8.57 21.83
CA PHE A 10 15.22 -8.69 22.12
C PHE A 10 14.92 -9.60 23.31
N ALA A 11 15.92 -10.19 23.95
CA ALA A 11 15.73 -11.19 25.01
C ALA A 11 15.06 -10.61 26.28
N ASP A 12 15.35 -9.34 26.60
CA ASP A 12 14.87 -8.67 27.82
C ASP A 12 13.60 -7.83 27.60
N LEU A 13 12.84 -8.09 26.51
CA LEU A 13 11.60 -7.36 26.24
C LEU A 13 10.54 -7.69 27.31
N GLY A 14 9.94 -6.64 27.90
CA GLY A 14 8.81 -6.76 28.81
C GLY A 14 7.45 -6.68 28.12
N LEU A 15 7.38 -5.95 27.00
CA LEU A 15 6.14 -5.73 26.24
C LEU A 15 6.44 -5.69 24.73
N ILE A 16 5.61 -6.39 23.96
CA ILE A 16 5.61 -6.40 22.50
C ILE A 16 4.28 -5.82 22.03
N VAL A 17 4.31 -4.65 21.40
CA VAL A 17 3.15 -4.01 20.80
C VAL A 17 3.13 -4.28 19.31
N PHE A 18 2.09 -4.96 18.82
CA PHE A 18 1.87 -5.19 17.41
C PHE A 18 0.66 -4.39 16.94
N ASP A 19 0.94 -3.19 16.42
CA ASP A 19 -0.08 -2.32 15.86
C ASP A 19 -0.47 -2.77 14.46
N GLU A 20 -1.73 -2.50 14.08
CA GLU A 20 -2.33 -2.93 12.82
C GLU A 20 -2.20 -4.47 12.60
N CYS A 21 -2.48 -5.25 13.63
CA CYS A 21 -2.30 -6.71 13.58
C CYS A 21 -3.18 -7.41 12.53
N HIS A 22 -4.11 -6.71 11.86
CA HIS A 22 -4.78 -7.18 10.67
C HIS A 22 -3.82 -7.44 9.49
N LEU A 23 -2.58 -6.96 9.55
CA LEU A 23 -1.51 -7.31 8.60
C LEU A 23 -1.13 -8.80 8.62
N LEU A 24 -1.52 -9.53 9.67
CA LEU A 24 -1.40 -10.99 9.69
C LEU A 24 -2.25 -11.67 8.62
N HIS A 25 -3.39 -11.04 8.23
CA HIS A 25 -4.27 -11.62 7.23
C HIS A 25 -3.56 -11.80 5.89
N PRO A 26 -3.59 -13.02 5.30
CA PRO A 26 -3.00 -13.25 3.99
C PRO A 26 -3.71 -12.41 2.93
N ARG A 27 -2.96 -11.75 2.08
CA ARG A 27 -3.51 -11.09 0.90
C ARG A 27 -3.60 -12.10 -0.22
N GLU A 28 -4.60 -11.95 -1.08
CA GLU A 28 -4.70 -12.76 -2.31
C GLU A 28 -3.50 -12.59 -3.27
N ASP A 29 -2.70 -11.56 -3.03
CA ASP A 29 -1.48 -11.29 -3.77
C ASP A 29 -0.34 -12.16 -3.19
N ASP A 30 0.00 -13.24 -3.89
CA ASP A 30 1.03 -14.24 -3.53
C ASP A 30 2.45 -13.63 -3.34
N ARG A 31 2.63 -12.34 -3.65
CA ARG A 31 3.90 -11.62 -3.53
C ARG A 31 4.04 -10.86 -2.20
N SER A 32 2.98 -10.71 -1.45
CA SER A 32 3.03 -9.98 -0.18
C SER A 32 3.59 -10.87 0.94
N ARG A 33 4.86 -10.67 1.27
CA ARG A 33 5.53 -11.35 2.39
C ARG A 33 5.18 -10.75 3.76
N ARG A 34 4.42 -9.64 3.80
CA ARG A 34 4.15 -8.90 5.05
C ARG A 34 3.46 -9.75 6.11
N GLY A 35 2.45 -10.53 5.73
CA GLY A 35 1.74 -11.41 6.67
C GLY A 35 2.67 -12.51 7.21
N LEU A 36 3.48 -13.12 6.35
CA LEU A 36 4.49 -14.11 6.75
C LEU A 36 5.52 -13.51 7.70
N ASP A 37 6.06 -12.32 7.38
CA ASP A 37 7.03 -11.63 8.23
C ASP A 37 6.44 -11.27 9.59
N ALA A 38 5.18 -10.79 9.61
CA ALA A 38 4.45 -10.49 10.83
C ALA A 38 4.24 -11.73 11.71
N MET A 39 3.81 -12.84 11.11
CA MET A 39 3.63 -14.11 11.83
C MET A 39 4.97 -14.63 12.36
N LEU A 40 6.01 -14.65 11.53
CA LEU A 40 7.37 -15.04 11.95
C LEU A 40 7.90 -14.15 13.07
N ALA A 41 7.63 -12.83 13.02
CA ALA A 41 8.05 -11.91 14.09
C ALA A 41 7.39 -12.27 15.43
N ILE A 42 6.08 -12.52 15.46
CA ILE A 42 5.36 -12.92 16.68
C ILE A 42 5.92 -14.25 17.21
N LEU A 43 6.08 -15.26 16.35
CA LEU A 43 6.59 -16.58 16.74
C LEU A 43 8.01 -16.50 17.29
N ASN A 44 8.91 -15.80 16.61
CA ASN A 44 10.30 -15.65 17.05
C ASN A 44 10.39 -14.84 18.34
N LEU A 45 9.70 -13.69 18.45
CA LEU A 45 9.72 -12.88 19.67
C LEU A 45 9.15 -13.63 20.86
N SER A 46 8.11 -14.45 20.67
CA SER A 46 7.55 -15.30 21.74
C SER A 46 8.52 -16.40 22.22
N GLN A 47 9.52 -16.77 21.41
CA GLN A 47 10.58 -17.71 21.82
C GLN A 47 11.77 -16.99 22.47
N ILE A 48 12.18 -15.84 21.91
CA ILE A 48 13.34 -15.08 22.39
C ILE A 48 13.04 -14.39 23.71
N ALA A 49 11.83 -13.84 23.86
CA ALA A 49 11.37 -13.12 25.05
C ALA A 49 10.12 -13.78 25.63
N PRO A 50 10.20 -14.98 26.20
CA PRO A 50 9.03 -15.74 26.69
C PRO A 50 8.31 -15.03 27.85
N GLY A 51 8.99 -14.10 28.55
CA GLY A 51 8.43 -13.27 29.61
C GLY A 51 7.66 -12.04 29.13
N ALA A 52 7.81 -11.65 27.86
CA ALA A 52 7.18 -10.45 27.34
C ALA A 52 5.66 -10.56 27.21
N ASP A 53 4.94 -9.51 27.55
CA ASP A 53 3.51 -9.39 27.28
C ASP A 53 3.25 -9.00 25.82
N PHE A 54 2.12 -9.43 25.28
CA PHE A 54 1.71 -9.10 23.91
C PHE A 54 0.47 -8.18 23.93
N LEU A 55 0.56 -7.07 23.22
CA LEU A 55 -0.56 -6.17 22.94
C LEU A 55 -0.78 -6.07 21.41
N LEU A 56 -1.84 -6.70 20.92
CA LEU A 56 -2.23 -6.64 19.52
C LEU A 56 -3.34 -5.61 19.34
N LEU A 57 -3.13 -4.67 18.43
CA LEU A 57 -4.07 -3.58 18.14
C LEU A 57 -4.58 -3.70 16.70
N SER A 58 -5.89 -3.62 16.52
CA SER A 58 -6.53 -3.55 15.19
C SER A 58 -7.91 -2.94 15.28
N ALA A 59 -8.24 -2.11 14.29
CA ALA A 59 -9.60 -1.55 14.17
C ALA A 59 -10.59 -2.48 13.42
N MET A 60 -10.11 -3.57 12.79
CA MET A 60 -10.90 -4.30 11.78
C MET A 60 -11.07 -5.80 12.07
N MET A 61 -10.46 -6.32 13.11
CA MET A 61 -10.43 -7.75 13.40
C MET A 61 -11.77 -8.24 13.95
N LYS A 62 -12.31 -9.30 13.33
CA LYS A 62 -13.59 -9.92 13.73
C LYS A 62 -13.39 -11.10 14.70
N ASN A 63 -12.33 -11.88 14.51
CA ASN A 63 -12.08 -13.10 15.30
C ASN A 63 -11.08 -12.88 16.45
N THR A 64 -11.27 -11.79 17.20
CA THR A 64 -10.41 -11.37 18.32
C THR A 64 -10.27 -12.48 19.39
N ALA A 65 -11.37 -13.16 19.73
CA ALA A 65 -11.36 -14.24 20.72
C ALA A 65 -10.50 -15.44 20.28
N GLU A 66 -10.50 -15.78 18.99
CA GLU A 66 -9.70 -16.88 18.44
C GLU A 66 -8.20 -16.53 18.48
N ILE A 67 -7.83 -15.31 18.10
CA ILE A 67 -6.46 -14.81 18.19
C ILE A 67 -5.99 -14.77 19.66
N ALA A 68 -6.83 -14.33 20.59
CA ALA A 68 -6.48 -14.33 22.02
C ALA A 68 -6.32 -15.76 22.57
N GLY A 69 -7.12 -16.71 22.10
CA GLY A 69 -6.96 -18.13 22.41
C GLY A 69 -5.62 -18.68 21.92
N TRP A 70 -5.25 -18.35 20.68
CA TRP A 70 -3.94 -18.69 20.13
C TRP A 70 -2.78 -18.07 20.92
N LEU A 71 -2.84 -16.78 21.25
CA LEU A 71 -1.81 -16.12 22.07
C LEU A 71 -1.72 -16.72 23.48
N THR A 72 -2.85 -17.12 24.08
CA THR A 72 -2.87 -17.85 25.34
C THR A 72 -2.13 -19.19 25.23
N HIS A 73 -2.38 -19.92 24.12
CA HIS A 73 -1.68 -21.17 23.84
C HIS A 73 -0.17 -20.95 23.60
N LEU A 74 0.15 -19.87 22.83
CA LEU A 74 1.53 -19.52 22.46
C LEU A 74 2.40 -19.13 23.66
N THR A 75 1.83 -18.35 24.60
CA THR A 75 2.56 -17.76 25.74
C THR A 75 2.37 -18.53 27.05
N GLY A 76 1.38 -19.43 27.13
CA GLY A 76 0.96 -20.06 28.37
C GLY A 76 0.27 -19.12 29.37
N ARG A 77 0.03 -17.86 28.99
CA ARG A 77 -0.58 -16.81 29.83
C ARG A 77 -1.93 -16.38 29.25
N LYS A 78 -2.90 -16.07 30.14
CA LYS A 78 -4.24 -15.66 29.73
C LYS A 78 -4.18 -14.36 28.92
N CYS A 79 -4.63 -14.41 27.68
CA CYS A 79 -4.86 -13.25 26.83
C CYS A 79 -6.32 -12.80 26.92
N LEU A 80 -6.56 -11.48 27.00
CA LEU A 80 -7.88 -10.88 27.08
C LEU A 80 -8.23 -10.19 25.77
N THR A 81 -9.46 -10.36 25.31
CA THR A 81 -10.02 -9.59 24.22
C THR A 81 -10.73 -8.34 24.77
N LEU A 82 -10.39 -7.19 24.20
CA LEU A 82 -11.10 -5.94 24.43
C LEU A 82 -11.83 -5.57 23.14
N ASP A 83 -12.97 -6.23 22.94
CA ASP A 83 -13.83 -6.03 21.76
C ASP A 83 -14.98 -5.09 22.13
N LEU A 84 -14.68 -3.77 22.07
CA LEU A 84 -15.64 -2.73 22.36
C LEU A 84 -16.20 -2.17 21.05
N ALA A 85 -17.51 -2.28 20.86
CA ALA A 85 -18.23 -1.68 19.74
C ALA A 85 -18.28 -0.14 19.78
N TRP A 86 -17.60 0.49 20.76
CA TRP A 86 -17.59 1.94 20.95
C TRP A 86 -16.54 2.62 20.07
N LYS A 87 -16.95 3.69 19.38
CA LYS A 87 -16.05 4.59 18.66
C LYS A 87 -16.06 5.98 19.29
N PRO A 88 -14.88 6.57 19.54
CA PRO A 88 -14.77 7.92 20.08
C PRO A 88 -15.21 9.01 19.10
N THR A 89 -15.32 8.70 17.81
CA THR A 89 -15.62 9.66 16.77
C THR A 89 -16.78 9.20 15.90
N ARG A 90 -17.61 10.16 15.47
CA ARG A 90 -18.71 9.92 14.55
C ARG A 90 -18.25 10.20 13.12
N GLN A 91 -18.43 9.22 12.23
CA GLN A 91 -18.17 9.37 10.81
C GLN A 91 -19.48 9.44 10.04
N VAL A 92 -19.62 10.48 9.22
CA VAL A 92 -20.70 10.59 8.24
C VAL A 92 -20.16 10.08 6.91
N ARG A 93 -20.67 8.94 6.45
CA ARG A 93 -20.19 8.26 5.23
C ARG A 93 -21.11 8.56 4.05
N GLY A 94 -20.54 8.95 2.94
CA GLY A 94 -21.25 9.33 1.73
C GLY A 94 -20.64 8.78 0.46
N CYS A 95 -21.43 8.84 -0.61
CA CYS A 95 -21.05 8.44 -1.95
C CYS A 95 -21.40 9.55 -2.94
N VAL A 96 -20.56 9.78 -3.93
CA VAL A 96 -20.86 10.73 -5.02
C VAL A 96 -21.90 10.12 -5.95
N VAL A 97 -22.98 10.87 -6.17
CA VAL A 97 -24.08 10.52 -7.05
C VAL A 97 -24.37 11.67 -8.02
N TYR A 98 -25.06 11.39 -9.11
CA TYR A 98 -25.44 12.36 -10.12
C TYR A 98 -26.95 12.31 -10.38
N PRO A 99 -27.62 13.44 -10.66
CA PRO A 99 -29.05 13.46 -10.96
C PRO A 99 -29.38 12.56 -12.17
N ALA A 100 -30.34 11.69 -12.02
CA ALA A 100 -30.73 10.72 -13.07
C ALA A 100 -31.16 11.42 -14.37
N GLU A 101 -31.84 12.58 -14.27
CA GLU A 101 -32.23 13.40 -15.41
C GLU A 101 -31.02 13.85 -16.23
N GLN A 102 -30.03 14.50 -15.58
CA GLN A 102 -28.80 14.95 -16.25
C GLN A 102 -28.06 13.76 -16.89
N MET A 103 -27.97 12.66 -16.19
CA MET A 103 -27.30 11.46 -16.72
C MET A 103 -28.05 10.85 -17.90
N GLY A 104 -29.37 10.91 -17.90
CA GLY A 104 -30.22 10.50 -19.03
C GLY A 104 -29.96 11.34 -20.29
N GLU A 105 -29.84 12.66 -20.14
CA GLU A 105 -29.51 13.57 -21.23
C GLU A 105 -28.09 13.32 -21.79
N LEU A 106 -27.09 13.16 -20.92
CA LEU A 106 -25.73 12.88 -21.35
C LEU A 106 -25.60 11.56 -22.10
N ARG A 107 -26.33 10.51 -21.66
CA ARG A 107 -26.38 9.24 -22.38
C ARG A 107 -27.01 9.39 -23.76
N LYS A 108 -28.10 10.16 -23.90
CA LYS A 108 -28.72 10.45 -25.20
C LYS A 108 -27.73 11.18 -26.12
N LYS A 109 -27.01 12.21 -25.62
CA LYS A 109 -25.98 12.92 -26.37
C LYS A 109 -24.88 11.97 -26.86
N LEU A 110 -24.38 11.09 -26.01
CA LEU A 110 -23.34 10.13 -26.40
C LEU A 110 -23.83 9.14 -27.46
N VAL A 111 -25.08 8.66 -27.36
CA VAL A 111 -25.70 7.79 -28.37
C VAL A 111 -25.84 8.52 -29.72
N SER A 112 -26.29 9.78 -29.73
CA SER A 112 -26.36 10.59 -30.95
C SER A 112 -24.97 10.79 -31.55
N ALA A 113 -24.02 11.28 -30.75
CA ALA A 113 -22.65 11.48 -31.21
C ALA A 113 -22.00 10.20 -31.75
N ARG A 114 -22.34 9.02 -31.19
CA ARG A 114 -21.84 7.74 -31.69
C ARG A 114 -22.34 7.43 -33.11
N ARG A 115 -23.56 7.83 -33.44
CA ARG A 115 -24.11 7.68 -34.80
C ARG A 115 -23.40 8.60 -35.78
N ASP A 116 -23.09 9.84 -35.35
CA ASP A 116 -22.41 10.83 -36.19
C ASP A 116 -20.92 10.48 -36.41
N TYR A 117 -20.30 9.78 -35.44
CA TYR A 117 -18.87 9.39 -35.47
C TYR A 117 -18.67 7.88 -35.29
N PRO A 118 -19.17 7.03 -36.20
CA PRO A 118 -19.19 5.56 -36.03
C PRO A 118 -17.79 4.91 -36.02
N THR A 119 -16.80 5.53 -36.64
CA THR A 119 -15.42 5.01 -36.72
C THR A 119 -14.53 5.46 -35.56
N HIS A 120 -14.94 6.47 -34.80
CA HIS A 120 -14.12 7.02 -33.73
C HIS A 120 -14.05 6.07 -32.53
N ARG A 121 -12.86 5.84 -31.99
CA ARG A 121 -12.68 5.06 -30.76
C ARG A 121 -13.25 5.77 -29.53
N TYR A 122 -13.13 7.08 -29.46
CA TYR A 122 -13.61 7.94 -28.39
C TYR A 122 -14.40 9.13 -28.95
N PRO A 123 -15.28 9.77 -28.16
CA PRO A 123 -15.99 10.97 -28.57
C PRO A 123 -15.01 12.09 -28.94
N PRO A 124 -15.33 12.89 -29.97
CA PRO A 124 -14.56 14.10 -30.31
C PRO A 124 -14.48 15.09 -29.15
N ALA A 125 -13.48 15.98 -29.19
CA ALA A 125 -13.21 16.93 -28.11
C ALA A 125 -14.39 17.87 -27.80
N HIS A 126 -15.12 18.32 -28.82
CA HIS A 126 -16.29 19.17 -28.61
C HIS A 126 -17.41 18.45 -27.85
N VAL A 127 -17.68 17.17 -28.16
CA VAL A 127 -18.66 16.34 -27.44
C VAL A 127 -18.24 16.17 -25.98
N LYS A 128 -16.96 15.90 -25.74
CA LYS A 128 -16.43 15.73 -24.36
C LYS A 128 -16.61 17.00 -23.51
N ARG A 129 -16.47 18.18 -24.09
CA ARG A 129 -16.63 19.46 -23.37
C ARG A 129 -18.07 19.71 -22.90
N GLU A 130 -19.04 19.02 -23.48
CA GLU A 130 -20.45 19.13 -23.12
C GLU A 130 -20.90 18.08 -22.09
N LEU A 131 -20.02 17.20 -21.65
CA LEU A 131 -20.37 16.13 -20.71
C LEU A 131 -20.26 16.60 -19.25
N GLY A 132 -20.81 17.75 -18.93
CA GLY A 132 -20.86 18.26 -17.57
C GLY A 132 -22.05 17.71 -16.78
N ALA A 133 -21.81 17.31 -15.53
CA ALA A 133 -22.87 16.93 -14.58
C ALA A 133 -22.53 17.44 -13.16
N SER A 134 -23.57 17.75 -12.39
CA SER A 134 -23.42 18.23 -11.03
C SER A 134 -23.25 17.04 -10.06
N PRO A 135 -22.10 16.92 -9.34
CA PRO A 135 -21.93 15.89 -8.33
C PRO A 135 -22.65 16.27 -7.04
N PHE A 136 -23.36 15.31 -6.49
CA PHE A 136 -23.96 15.37 -5.16
C PHE A 136 -23.32 14.31 -4.25
N GLY A 137 -23.21 14.61 -2.96
CA GLY A 137 -22.90 13.64 -1.93
C GLY A 137 -24.18 13.11 -1.31
N LEU A 138 -24.41 11.81 -1.41
CA LEU A 138 -25.46 11.12 -0.68
C LEU A 138 -24.84 10.55 0.60
N PHE A 139 -25.17 11.12 1.74
CA PHE A 139 -24.59 10.79 3.04
C PHE A 139 -25.60 10.06 3.91
N SER A 140 -25.18 8.96 4.55
CA SER A 140 -25.99 8.34 5.59
C SER A 140 -25.91 9.17 6.89
N LEU A 141 -27.06 9.48 7.45
CA LEU A 141 -27.19 10.13 8.76
C LEU A 141 -27.04 9.14 9.93
N LEU A 142 -27.10 7.84 9.61
CA LEU A 142 -26.83 6.73 10.51
C LEU A 142 -25.38 6.24 10.34
N GLN A 143 -24.87 5.53 11.33
CA GLN A 143 -23.53 4.93 11.24
C GLN A 143 -23.44 3.83 10.17
N THR A 144 -24.55 3.21 9.85
CA THR A 144 -24.65 2.13 8.86
C THR A 144 -25.53 2.54 7.69
N TRP A 145 -25.31 1.91 6.54
CA TRP A 145 -26.11 2.11 5.34
C TRP A 145 -27.21 1.03 5.21
N SER A 146 -27.69 0.51 6.31
CA SER A 146 -28.62 -0.62 6.38
C SER A 146 -30.07 -0.25 6.09
N THR A 147 -30.46 1.00 6.31
CA THR A 147 -31.83 1.45 6.11
C THR A 147 -32.11 1.76 4.64
N LYS A 148 -33.36 1.55 4.22
CA LYS A 148 -33.89 1.98 2.92
C LYS A 148 -34.73 3.25 3.02
N ASN A 149 -34.85 3.82 4.23
CA ASN A 149 -35.65 5.01 4.47
C ASN A 149 -34.91 6.24 3.92
N ARG A 150 -35.55 7.00 3.02
CA ARG A 150 -34.96 8.18 2.39
C ARG A 150 -34.56 9.25 3.43
N GLU A 151 -35.28 9.37 4.50
CA GLU A 151 -35.05 10.36 5.57
C GLU A 151 -33.72 10.11 6.32
N ASP A 152 -33.21 8.89 6.27
CA ASP A 152 -31.93 8.54 6.89
C ASP A 152 -30.71 8.98 6.05
N TYR A 153 -30.94 9.63 4.91
CA TYR A 153 -29.90 10.10 4.02
C TYR A 153 -30.04 11.59 3.71
N ALA A 154 -28.91 12.31 3.76
CA ALA A 154 -28.79 13.67 3.29
C ALA A 154 -28.20 13.70 1.88
N LEU A 155 -28.84 14.45 0.98
CA LEU A 155 -28.33 14.73 -0.35
C LEU A 155 -27.80 16.16 -0.41
N LEU A 156 -26.49 16.33 -0.58
CA LEU A 156 -25.83 17.62 -0.56
C LEU A 156 -25.16 17.90 -1.91
N LYS A 157 -25.37 19.07 -2.47
CA LYS A 157 -24.64 19.54 -3.65
C LYS A 157 -23.19 19.78 -3.25
N LEU A 158 -22.22 19.07 -3.87
CA LEU A 158 -20.82 19.15 -3.50
C LEU A 158 -20.10 20.35 -4.13
N LEU A 159 -20.46 20.72 -5.36
CA LEU A 159 -19.80 21.74 -6.14
C LEU A 159 -20.81 22.73 -6.70
N ALA A 160 -20.43 24.00 -6.80
CA ALA A 160 -21.26 25.03 -7.41
C ALA A 160 -21.46 24.77 -8.92
N GLU A 161 -20.35 24.42 -9.59
CA GLU A 161 -20.33 24.19 -11.04
C GLU A 161 -20.34 22.70 -11.39
N PRO A 162 -20.96 22.33 -12.53
CA PRO A 162 -20.87 20.95 -13.03
C PRO A 162 -19.43 20.53 -13.30
N GLN A 163 -19.13 19.25 -13.07
CA GLN A 163 -17.85 18.66 -13.41
C GLN A 163 -17.93 17.91 -14.74
N LEU A 164 -16.88 18.02 -15.56
CA LEU A 164 -16.76 17.27 -16.78
C LEU A 164 -16.56 15.78 -16.47
N LEU A 165 -17.47 14.97 -16.96
CA LEU A 165 -17.35 13.52 -16.91
C LEU A 165 -16.38 13.01 -17.99
N SER A 166 -15.78 11.88 -17.74
CA SER A 166 -15.01 11.15 -18.73
C SER A 166 -15.89 10.18 -19.50
N THR A 167 -15.35 9.44 -20.46
CA THR A 167 -16.10 8.50 -21.27
C THR A 167 -15.41 7.16 -21.34
N GLY A 168 -16.17 6.10 -21.10
CA GLY A 168 -15.81 4.72 -21.35
C GLY A 168 -16.37 4.21 -22.69
N ARG A 169 -15.88 3.04 -23.13
CA ARG A 169 -16.35 2.35 -24.32
C ARG A 169 -16.74 0.91 -23.95
N ARG A 170 -17.95 0.50 -24.31
CA ARG A 170 -18.42 -0.88 -24.17
C ARG A 170 -17.80 -1.79 -25.25
N ARG A 171 -17.88 -3.08 -25.05
CA ARG A 171 -17.47 -4.07 -26.08
C ARG A 171 -18.27 -3.93 -27.37
N SER A 172 -19.55 -3.52 -27.27
CA SER A 172 -20.41 -3.16 -28.41
C SER A 172 -19.91 -1.96 -29.22
N GLY A 173 -18.95 -1.19 -28.69
CA GLY A 173 -18.46 0.05 -29.28
C GLY A 173 -19.16 1.30 -28.81
N ASP A 174 -20.23 1.19 -28.02
CA ASP A 174 -20.98 2.32 -27.49
C ASP A 174 -20.21 3.08 -26.44
N TRP A 175 -20.40 4.39 -26.40
CA TRP A 175 -19.83 5.25 -25.39
C TRP A 175 -20.77 5.40 -24.20
N TYR A 176 -20.19 5.52 -23.02
CA TYR A 176 -20.94 5.79 -21.79
C TYR A 176 -20.15 6.76 -20.89
N PRO A 177 -20.84 7.58 -20.06
CA PRO A 177 -20.18 8.50 -19.15
C PRO A 177 -19.54 7.74 -17.99
N THR A 178 -18.34 8.19 -17.59
CA THR A 178 -17.63 7.72 -16.40
C THR A 178 -17.32 8.90 -15.48
N PRO A 179 -17.23 8.69 -14.15
CA PRO A 179 -17.14 9.79 -13.18
C PRO A 179 -15.76 10.36 -13.21
N ASN A 180 -15.07 10.80 -14.00
CA ASN A 180 -13.75 11.43 -13.91
C ASN A 180 -13.25 11.59 -12.45
N GLY A 181 -13.03 10.45 -11.79
CA GLY A 181 -12.93 10.34 -10.33
C GLY A 181 -11.88 11.27 -9.71
N ASN A 182 -10.69 11.37 -10.33
CA ASN A 182 -9.60 12.20 -9.81
C ASN A 182 -9.95 13.69 -9.87
N GLN A 183 -10.51 14.16 -10.97
CA GLN A 183 -10.93 15.57 -11.08
C GLN A 183 -12.09 15.89 -10.14
N THR A 184 -13.06 14.98 -10.00
CA THR A 184 -14.17 15.14 -9.05
C THR A 184 -13.65 15.16 -7.61
N SER A 185 -12.70 14.28 -7.27
CA SER A 185 -12.07 14.25 -5.94
C SER A 185 -11.26 15.52 -5.67
N GLY A 186 -10.46 15.97 -6.62
CA GLY A 186 -9.68 17.21 -6.52
C GLY A 186 -10.56 18.45 -6.36
N ALA A 187 -11.63 18.55 -7.15
CA ALA A 187 -12.60 19.65 -7.05
C ALA A 187 -13.33 19.64 -5.70
N THR A 188 -13.75 18.46 -5.22
CA THR A 188 -14.42 18.33 -3.92
C THR A 188 -13.46 18.64 -2.78
N ALA A 189 -12.19 18.24 -2.87
CA ALA A 189 -11.16 18.60 -1.90
C ALA A 189 -10.94 20.11 -1.86
N ALA A 190 -10.89 20.77 -3.02
CA ALA A 190 -10.77 22.23 -3.11
C ALA A 190 -11.96 22.95 -2.47
N ALA A 191 -13.18 22.46 -2.68
CA ALA A 191 -14.39 22.98 -2.03
C ALA A 191 -14.36 22.81 -0.52
N ALA A 192 -13.96 21.63 -0.04
CA ALA A 192 -13.84 21.33 1.39
C ALA A 192 -12.78 22.23 2.07
N VAL A 193 -11.61 22.40 1.44
CA VAL A 193 -10.55 23.28 1.94
C VAL A 193 -10.99 24.74 1.94
N THR A 194 -11.73 25.19 0.91
CA THR A 194 -12.29 26.54 0.86
C THR A 194 -13.30 26.78 1.98
N ALA A 195 -14.01 25.71 2.41
CA ALA A 195 -14.88 25.74 3.57
C ALA A 195 -14.12 25.61 4.92
N GLY A 196 -12.79 25.60 4.91
CA GLY A 196 -11.94 25.55 6.10
C GLY A 196 -11.62 24.14 6.61
N MET A 197 -12.06 23.08 5.92
CA MET A 197 -11.89 21.69 6.34
C MET A 197 -10.57 21.09 5.83
N LYS A 198 -9.84 20.45 6.71
CA LYS A 198 -8.63 19.69 6.37
C LYS A 198 -9.00 18.39 5.67
N THR A 199 -8.43 18.15 4.50
CA THR A 199 -8.89 17.12 3.58
C THR A 199 -7.78 16.15 3.19
N LEU A 200 -8.04 14.85 3.37
CA LEU A 200 -7.19 13.75 2.91
C LEU A 200 -7.87 13.06 1.72
N VAL A 201 -7.16 12.89 0.62
CA VAL A 201 -7.70 12.25 -0.60
C VAL A 201 -6.89 11.00 -0.93
N PHE A 202 -7.54 9.85 -0.94
CA PHE A 202 -6.93 8.62 -1.39
C PHE A 202 -7.12 8.43 -2.89
N VAL A 203 -6.02 8.19 -3.60
CA VAL A 203 -5.98 7.93 -5.05
C VAL A 203 -5.29 6.61 -5.35
N GLN A 204 -5.46 6.10 -6.56
CA GLN A 204 -5.06 4.74 -6.92
C GLN A 204 -3.58 4.60 -7.27
N THR A 205 -2.95 5.65 -7.82
CA THR A 205 -1.55 5.63 -8.27
C THR A 205 -0.79 6.87 -7.82
N THR A 206 0.53 6.77 -7.82
CA THR A 206 1.43 7.88 -7.49
C THR A 206 1.31 9.05 -8.48
N GLU A 207 1.12 8.75 -9.76
CA GLU A 207 0.90 9.77 -10.81
C GLU A 207 -0.38 10.54 -10.53
N PHE A 208 -1.47 9.85 -10.18
CA PHE A 208 -2.72 10.50 -9.83
C PHE A 208 -2.62 11.38 -8.58
N ALA A 209 -1.79 10.99 -7.60
CA ALA A 209 -1.57 11.84 -6.43
C ALA A 209 -0.96 13.19 -6.83
N GLN A 210 0.03 13.19 -7.71
CA GLN A 210 0.67 14.41 -8.19
C GLN A 210 -0.22 15.23 -9.13
N ASP A 211 -0.95 14.56 -10.02
CA ASP A 211 -1.92 15.22 -10.92
C ASP A 211 -3.03 15.91 -10.12
N CYS A 212 -3.52 15.27 -9.05
CA CYS A 212 -4.53 15.88 -8.18
C CYS A 212 -4.00 17.09 -7.41
N VAL A 213 -2.73 17.11 -6.98
CA VAL A 213 -2.11 18.30 -6.37
C VAL A 213 -2.09 19.46 -7.36
N ASN A 214 -1.73 19.19 -8.62
CA ASN A 214 -1.69 20.22 -9.66
C ASN A 214 -3.09 20.76 -10.00
N ASP A 215 -4.08 19.86 -10.10
CA ASP A 215 -5.49 20.23 -10.36
C ASP A 215 -6.09 21.03 -9.17
N PHE A 216 -5.82 20.60 -7.94
CA PHE A 216 -6.22 21.31 -6.73
C PHE A 216 -5.63 22.71 -6.68
N ARG A 217 -4.34 22.86 -6.97
CA ARG A 217 -3.63 24.15 -7.02
C ARG A 217 -4.29 25.14 -7.99
N ALA A 218 -4.79 24.66 -9.13
CA ALA A 218 -5.48 25.50 -10.12
C ALA A 218 -6.87 25.97 -9.65
N ARG A 219 -7.44 25.39 -8.60
CA ARG A 219 -8.81 25.63 -8.13
C ARG A 219 -8.93 26.50 -6.89
N ILE A 220 -7.84 26.64 -6.15
CA ILE A 220 -7.82 27.44 -4.91
C ILE A 220 -6.87 28.61 -5.02
N LYS A 221 -7.09 29.62 -4.19
CA LYS A 221 -6.11 30.71 -4.04
C LYS A 221 -4.83 30.14 -3.43
N PRO A 222 -3.64 30.63 -3.86
CA PRO A 222 -2.39 30.27 -3.22
C PRO A 222 -2.47 30.50 -1.71
N MET A 223 -1.91 29.56 -0.96
CA MET A 223 -1.80 29.63 0.50
C MET A 223 -0.31 29.76 0.83
N ASP A 224 0.04 30.77 1.59
CA ASP A 224 1.42 30.96 2.02
C ASP A 224 1.65 30.18 3.31
N VAL A 225 2.33 29.05 3.19
CA VAL A 225 2.70 28.18 4.31
C VAL A 225 4.22 28.24 4.48
N ALA A 226 4.67 28.97 5.49
CA ALA A 226 6.09 29.05 5.84
C ALA A 226 6.57 27.74 6.49
N LEU A 227 7.79 27.32 6.17
CA LEU A 227 8.42 26.16 6.78
C LEU A 227 8.90 26.49 8.20
N THR A 228 8.82 25.50 9.10
CA THR A 228 9.54 25.52 10.38
C THR A 228 11.02 25.21 10.17
N GLU A 229 11.86 25.41 11.20
CA GLU A 229 13.28 25.09 11.14
C GLU A 229 13.53 23.60 10.83
N GLU A 230 12.74 22.70 11.41
CA GLU A 230 12.83 21.27 11.17
C GLU A 230 12.38 20.90 9.74
N GLU A 231 11.33 21.53 9.24
CA GLU A 231 10.84 21.35 7.87
C GLU A 231 11.85 21.87 6.83
N TYR A 232 12.56 22.96 7.12
CA TYR A 232 13.70 23.42 6.32
C TYR A 232 14.78 22.36 6.23
N ARG A 233 15.14 21.74 7.35
CA ARG A 233 16.15 20.69 7.39
C ARG A 233 15.74 19.49 6.54
N TRP A 234 14.50 19.02 6.62
CA TRP A 234 14.03 17.92 5.77
C TRP A 234 14.00 18.30 4.29
N ARG A 235 13.59 19.53 3.96
CA ARG A 235 13.65 20.05 2.59
C ARG A 235 15.08 20.02 2.04
N ASP A 236 16.04 20.53 2.78
CA ASP A 236 17.41 20.64 2.32
C ASP A 236 18.05 19.26 2.14
N LEU A 237 17.83 18.33 3.06
CA LEU A 237 18.23 16.93 2.90
C LEU A 237 17.57 16.29 1.66
N THR A 238 16.28 16.54 1.43
CA THR A 238 15.59 16.05 0.24
C THR A 238 16.21 16.61 -1.05
N ILE A 239 16.52 17.90 -1.08
CA ILE A 239 17.15 18.56 -2.24
C ILE A 239 18.53 17.95 -2.52
N GLU A 240 19.32 17.70 -1.47
CA GLU A 240 20.63 17.07 -1.58
C GLU A 240 20.52 15.64 -2.13
N GLU A 241 19.68 14.80 -1.54
CA GLU A 241 19.46 13.41 -1.94
C GLU A 241 18.89 13.29 -3.37
N MET A 242 17.99 14.19 -3.76
CA MET A 242 17.37 14.21 -5.08
C MET A 242 18.28 14.84 -6.15
N GLY A 243 19.37 15.49 -5.76
CA GLY A 243 20.28 16.20 -6.67
C GLY A 243 19.73 17.52 -7.20
N GLY A 244 18.73 18.12 -6.53
CA GLY A 244 18.21 19.45 -6.82
C GLY A 244 16.72 19.65 -6.54
N ALA A 245 16.34 20.87 -6.21
CA ALA A 245 14.95 21.24 -5.88
C ALA A 245 13.96 20.98 -7.04
N ALA A 246 14.45 20.94 -8.28
CA ALA A 246 13.62 20.64 -9.45
C ALA A 246 13.02 19.21 -9.42
N TYR A 247 13.67 18.28 -8.74
CA TYR A 247 13.27 16.87 -8.65
C TYR A 247 12.35 16.57 -7.45
N CYS A 248 12.26 17.48 -6.47
CA CYS A 248 11.37 17.33 -5.33
C CYS A 248 9.90 17.42 -5.76
N TYR A 249 9.04 16.62 -5.16
CA TYR A 249 7.59 16.62 -5.44
C TYR A 249 6.91 17.88 -4.89
N LEU A 250 7.28 18.33 -3.69
CA LEU A 250 6.81 19.58 -3.13
C LEU A 250 7.67 20.75 -3.61
N LYS A 251 7.03 21.75 -4.21
CA LYS A 251 7.71 22.97 -4.63
C LYS A 251 7.65 23.99 -3.51
N VAL A 252 8.83 24.39 -3.06
CA VAL A 252 9.05 25.42 -2.05
C VAL A 252 9.79 26.57 -2.74
N ASP A 253 9.29 27.77 -2.54
CA ASP A 253 9.91 28.97 -3.11
C ASP A 253 11.27 29.28 -2.42
N ASP A 254 12.06 30.18 -3.00
CA ASP A 254 13.37 30.56 -2.47
C ASP A 254 13.28 31.18 -1.07
N ASP A 255 12.15 31.82 -0.74
CA ASP A 255 11.82 32.36 0.58
C ASP A 255 11.34 31.29 1.60
N GLY A 256 11.32 30.00 1.21
CA GLY A 256 10.90 28.91 2.06
C GLY A 256 9.39 28.79 2.26
N VAL A 257 8.61 29.29 1.32
CA VAL A 257 7.15 29.27 1.38
C VAL A 257 6.57 28.23 0.43
N VAL A 258 5.64 27.42 0.93
CA VAL A 258 4.82 26.49 0.15
C VAL A 258 3.53 27.20 -0.24
N ARG A 259 3.32 27.42 -1.54
CA ARG A 259 2.15 28.16 -2.05
C ARG A 259 1.02 27.26 -2.53
N THR A 260 1.21 25.95 -2.53
CA THR A 260 0.22 25.03 -3.10
C THR A 260 -0.95 24.73 -2.17
N GLY A 261 -0.80 24.87 -0.87
CA GLY A 261 -1.78 24.45 0.13
C GLY A 261 -2.04 22.94 0.16
N ALA A 262 -1.32 22.17 -0.65
CA ALA A 262 -1.45 20.72 -0.78
C ALA A 262 -0.10 20.05 -1.06
N ALA A 263 0.01 18.77 -0.70
CA ALA A 263 1.12 17.89 -1.04
C ALA A 263 0.62 16.51 -1.50
N SER A 264 1.49 15.76 -2.16
CA SER A 264 1.27 14.34 -2.47
C SER A 264 1.92 13.46 -1.41
N HIS A 265 1.41 12.21 -1.22
CA HIS A 265 2.01 11.23 -0.34
C HIS A 265 1.95 9.83 -0.96
N HIS A 266 3.11 9.25 -1.24
CA HIS A 266 3.21 7.95 -1.91
C HIS A 266 4.56 7.28 -1.66
N GLY A 267 4.68 6.00 -2.04
CA GLY A 267 5.87 5.19 -1.76
C GLY A 267 7.15 5.63 -2.49
N LEU A 268 7.06 6.52 -3.49
CA LEU A 268 8.24 7.04 -4.21
C LEU A 268 8.88 8.26 -3.54
N LEU A 269 8.24 8.83 -2.51
CA LEU A 269 8.84 9.92 -1.74
C LEU A 269 10.04 9.40 -0.93
N LEU A 270 11.11 10.16 -0.88
CA LEU A 270 12.18 9.94 0.09
C LEU A 270 11.62 10.05 1.52
N ARG A 271 12.34 9.50 2.47
CA ARG A 271 11.92 9.55 3.88
C ARG A 271 11.76 10.99 4.36
N GLU A 272 12.73 11.82 4.09
CA GLU A 272 12.81 13.23 4.50
C GLU A 272 11.67 14.04 3.84
N GLU A 273 11.41 13.82 2.55
CA GLU A 273 10.31 14.48 1.84
C GLU A 273 8.95 14.02 2.39
N ARG A 274 8.84 12.76 2.79
CA ARG A 274 7.64 12.22 3.42
C ARG A 274 7.38 12.88 4.78
N GLU A 275 8.40 12.95 5.64
CA GLU A 275 8.31 13.63 6.95
C GLU A 275 7.93 15.12 6.79
N LEU A 276 8.48 15.80 5.78
CA LEU A 276 8.13 17.18 5.44
C LEU A 276 6.63 17.30 5.08
N HIS A 277 6.12 16.46 4.17
CA HIS A 277 4.72 16.50 3.75
C HIS A 277 3.76 16.19 4.91
N GLU A 278 4.13 15.22 5.74
CA GLU A 278 3.34 14.83 6.92
C GLU A 278 3.32 15.91 7.99
N SER A 279 4.46 16.53 8.28
CA SER A 279 4.56 17.66 9.22
C SER A 279 3.70 18.83 8.77
N LEU A 280 3.86 19.24 7.51
CA LEU A 280 3.06 20.30 6.92
C LEU A 280 1.55 20.02 6.98
N PHE A 281 1.14 18.76 6.77
CA PHE A 281 -0.28 18.40 6.87
C PHE A 281 -0.74 18.27 8.32
N ARG A 282 0.11 17.86 9.25
CA ARG A 282 -0.28 17.63 10.67
C ARG A 282 -0.58 18.94 11.39
N ARG A 283 0.22 19.97 11.19
CA ARG A 283 0.06 21.23 11.93
C ARG A 283 -1.14 22.07 11.44
N PRO A 284 -1.80 22.84 12.32
CA PRO A 284 -3.02 23.61 11.98
C PRO A 284 -2.81 24.70 10.93
N ASP A 285 -1.64 25.34 10.93
CA ASP A 285 -1.24 26.43 10.03
C ASP A 285 -0.51 25.95 8.78
N GLY A 286 -0.43 24.63 8.59
CA GLY A 286 0.23 24.00 7.44
C GLY A 286 -0.69 23.84 6.23
N ILE A 287 -0.33 22.90 5.34
CA ILE A 287 -1.15 22.58 4.16
C ILE A 287 -2.51 21.99 4.56
N ARG A 288 -3.51 22.20 3.72
CA ARG A 288 -4.89 21.83 3.99
C ARG A 288 -5.36 20.59 3.27
N ALA A 289 -4.66 20.17 2.22
CA ALA A 289 -4.97 18.95 1.49
C ALA A 289 -3.75 18.03 1.35
N LEU A 290 -3.99 16.72 1.46
CA LEU A 290 -2.97 15.69 1.20
C LEU A 290 -3.57 14.65 0.25
N PHE A 291 -2.88 14.42 -0.89
CA PHE A 291 -3.28 13.44 -1.88
C PHE A 291 -2.38 12.21 -1.76
N ALA A 292 -2.95 11.08 -1.36
CA ALA A 292 -2.17 9.92 -0.94
C ALA A 292 -2.57 8.64 -1.67
N THR A 293 -1.61 7.74 -1.86
CA THR A 293 -1.91 6.36 -2.24
C THR A 293 -2.29 5.53 -1.03
N SER A 294 -2.84 4.33 -1.24
CA SER A 294 -3.30 3.43 -0.17
C SER A 294 -2.22 3.05 0.86
N THR A 295 -0.95 3.26 0.54
CA THR A 295 0.16 3.04 1.49
C THR A 295 0.08 3.94 2.73
N LEU A 296 -0.51 5.14 2.59
CA LEU A 296 -0.74 6.05 3.70
C LEU A 296 -1.86 5.56 4.65
N ALA A 297 -2.78 4.74 4.16
CA ALA A 297 -3.88 4.24 4.99
C ALA A 297 -3.40 3.39 6.18
N GLN A 298 -2.15 2.93 6.17
CA GLN A 298 -1.56 2.09 7.20
C GLN A 298 -0.65 2.91 8.14
N GLY A 299 -0.98 2.93 9.43
CA GLY A 299 -0.07 3.31 10.52
C GLY A 299 0.13 4.81 10.83
N MET A 300 -0.36 5.77 10.03
CA MET A 300 -0.07 7.19 10.28
C MET A 300 -1.21 7.98 10.90
N ASN A 301 -0.85 8.84 11.84
CA ASN A 301 -1.80 9.75 12.50
C ASN A 301 -1.82 11.10 11.79
N LEU A 302 -2.68 11.23 10.76
CA LEU A 302 -2.89 12.49 10.05
C LEU A 302 -4.31 12.99 10.32
N PRO A 303 -4.47 14.11 11.02
CA PRO A 303 -5.77 14.66 11.34
C PRO A 303 -6.45 15.17 10.07
N SER A 304 -7.65 14.70 9.80
CA SER A 304 -8.46 15.18 8.67
C SER A 304 -9.94 15.20 9.06
N GLU A 305 -10.64 16.25 8.65
CA GLU A 305 -12.08 16.39 8.83
C GLU A 305 -12.83 15.73 7.68
N VAL A 306 -12.23 15.75 6.48
CA VAL A 306 -12.78 15.14 5.28
C VAL A 306 -11.81 14.13 4.70
N VAL A 307 -12.29 12.92 4.45
CA VAL A 307 -11.58 11.89 3.69
C VAL A 307 -12.34 11.63 2.40
N ILE A 308 -11.66 11.75 1.28
CA ILE A 308 -12.21 11.44 -0.04
C ILE A 308 -11.48 10.21 -0.58
N ILE A 309 -12.24 9.21 -1.02
CA ILE A 309 -11.71 7.99 -1.64
C ILE A 309 -12.03 8.05 -3.13
N SER A 310 -11.02 8.25 -3.97
CA SER A 310 -11.16 8.37 -5.42
C SER A 310 -11.15 7.00 -6.07
N GLY A 311 -12.34 6.46 -6.34
CA GLY A 311 -12.53 5.13 -6.92
C GLY A 311 -12.72 4.02 -5.90
N ASP A 312 -13.49 3.01 -6.28
CA ASP A 312 -13.79 1.80 -5.53
C ASP A 312 -13.08 0.56 -6.10
N SER A 313 -12.08 0.79 -6.94
CA SER A 313 -11.30 -0.27 -7.56
C SER A 313 -9.85 0.15 -7.75
N ARG A 314 -8.95 -0.82 -7.75
CA ARG A 314 -7.53 -0.65 -8.07
C ARG A 314 -7.14 -1.54 -9.24
N PHE A 315 -6.08 -1.16 -9.94
CA PHE A 315 -5.50 -2.02 -10.95
C PHE A 315 -4.70 -3.15 -10.29
N ASP A 316 -5.05 -4.38 -10.64
CA ASP A 316 -4.30 -5.57 -10.26
C ASP A 316 -3.34 -5.91 -11.40
N PRO A 317 -2.03 -5.69 -11.24
CA PRO A 317 -1.06 -5.89 -12.30
C PRO A 317 -0.84 -7.37 -12.63
N ASP A 318 -1.15 -8.28 -11.72
CA ASP A 318 -0.98 -9.71 -11.93
C ASP A 318 -2.13 -10.30 -12.75
N ALA A 319 -3.33 -9.82 -12.51
CA ALA A 319 -4.51 -10.21 -13.26
C ALA A 319 -4.75 -9.32 -14.51
N ASP A 320 -3.94 -8.29 -14.74
CA ASP A 320 -4.11 -7.27 -15.80
C ASP A 320 -5.54 -6.72 -15.89
N LYS A 321 -6.15 -6.50 -14.73
CA LYS A 321 -7.55 -6.04 -14.62
C LYS A 321 -7.78 -5.15 -13.40
N MET A 322 -8.89 -4.39 -13.44
CA MET A 322 -9.36 -3.65 -12.27
C MET A 322 -10.01 -4.61 -11.28
N LYS A 323 -9.51 -4.63 -10.04
CA LYS A 323 -10.08 -5.34 -8.90
C LYS A 323 -10.80 -4.34 -8.00
N LYS A 324 -11.98 -4.70 -7.49
CA LYS A 324 -12.67 -3.88 -6.49
C LYS A 324 -11.85 -3.81 -5.21
N LEU A 325 -11.88 -2.65 -4.56
CA LEU A 325 -11.35 -2.51 -3.21
C LEU A 325 -12.17 -3.36 -2.25
N GLU A 326 -11.51 -4.05 -1.36
CA GLU A 326 -12.18 -4.81 -0.32
C GLU A 326 -12.74 -3.87 0.76
N ALA A 327 -13.75 -4.33 1.49
CA ALA A 327 -14.41 -3.54 2.52
C ALA A 327 -13.42 -2.99 3.55
N HIS A 328 -12.46 -3.79 3.98
CA HIS A 328 -11.44 -3.38 4.95
C HIS A 328 -10.50 -2.29 4.40
N GLU A 329 -10.18 -2.29 3.10
CA GLU A 329 -9.34 -1.24 2.48
C GLU A 329 -10.07 0.11 2.49
N LEU A 330 -11.37 0.13 2.14
CA LEU A 330 -12.19 1.34 2.18
C LEU A 330 -12.41 1.84 3.62
N LEU A 331 -12.65 0.92 4.54
CA LEU A 331 -12.87 1.26 5.95
C LEU A 331 -11.60 1.75 6.64
N ASN A 332 -10.44 1.22 6.26
CA ASN A 332 -9.15 1.71 6.77
C ASN A 332 -8.87 3.15 6.30
N ALA A 333 -9.10 3.43 5.01
CA ALA A 333 -9.03 4.80 4.50
C ALA A 333 -10.04 5.71 5.20
N ALA A 334 -11.29 5.26 5.36
CA ALA A 334 -12.35 5.99 6.06
C ALA A 334 -12.00 6.26 7.53
N GLY A 335 -11.28 5.34 8.19
CA GLY A 335 -10.85 5.47 9.59
C GLY A 335 -9.95 6.68 9.87
N ARG A 336 -9.49 7.38 8.84
CA ARG A 336 -8.68 8.61 8.96
C ARG A 336 -9.52 9.88 9.15
N ALA A 337 -10.84 9.82 8.92
CA ALA A 337 -11.75 10.94 9.11
C ALA A 337 -12.21 11.04 10.57
N GLY A 338 -12.01 12.21 11.19
CA GLY A 338 -12.41 12.50 12.58
C GLY A 338 -11.62 11.66 13.59
N ARG A 339 -10.86 12.30 14.44
CA ARG A 339 -10.08 11.63 15.50
C ARG A 339 -10.41 12.19 16.87
N ALA A 340 -10.39 11.31 17.87
CA ALA A 340 -10.55 11.70 19.26
C ALA A 340 -9.47 12.72 19.65
N GLY A 341 -9.90 13.88 20.16
CA GLY A 341 -9.01 14.96 20.58
C GLY A 341 -8.78 16.06 19.53
N GLU A 342 -9.02 15.82 18.23
CA GLU A 342 -8.81 16.82 17.17
C GLU A 342 -10.11 17.20 16.44
N GLY A 343 -11.12 16.32 16.43
CA GLY A 343 -12.43 16.56 15.84
C GLY A 343 -13.36 15.38 16.08
N ALA A 344 -14.48 15.60 16.78
CA ALA A 344 -15.42 14.54 17.12
C ALA A 344 -16.21 14.00 15.93
N GLN A 345 -16.15 14.67 14.77
CA GLN A 345 -16.89 14.32 13.56
C GLN A 345 -15.97 14.33 12.34
N GLY A 346 -16.17 13.39 11.43
CA GLY A 346 -15.46 13.31 10.17
C GLY A 346 -16.39 12.93 9.02
N PHE A 347 -16.11 13.47 7.84
CA PHE A 347 -16.82 13.14 6.62
C PHE A 347 -15.99 12.19 5.76
N VAL A 348 -16.62 11.12 5.30
CA VAL A 348 -16.01 10.17 4.36
C VAL A 348 -16.82 10.19 3.08
N LEU A 349 -16.20 10.49 1.96
CA LEU A 349 -16.84 10.54 0.66
C LEU A 349 -16.16 9.59 -0.33
N LEU A 350 -16.89 8.60 -0.81
CA LEU A 350 -16.44 7.71 -1.88
C LEU A 350 -16.84 8.28 -3.24
N VAL A 351 -15.89 8.46 -4.14
CA VAL A 351 -16.13 8.77 -5.56
C VAL A 351 -16.03 7.45 -6.34
N PRO A 352 -17.14 6.83 -6.75
CA PRO A 352 -17.11 5.50 -7.37
C PRO A 352 -16.44 5.52 -8.74
N SER A 353 -15.91 4.38 -9.18
CA SER A 353 -15.35 4.19 -10.52
C SER A 353 -16.42 4.18 -11.63
N ARG A 354 -17.68 4.10 -11.25
CA ARG A 354 -18.84 4.16 -12.17
C ARG A 354 -19.80 5.25 -11.74
N VAL A 355 -20.47 5.84 -12.71
CA VAL A 355 -21.54 6.81 -12.42
C VAL A 355 -22.70 6.12 -11.71
N ILE A 356 -23.09 6.66 -10.58
CA ILE A 356 -24.27 6.28 -9.82
C ILE A 356 -25.34 7.35 -10.05
N ASP A 357 -26.47 6.96 -10.61
CA ASP A 357 -27.60 7.85 -10.82
C ASP A 357 -28.47 7.87 -9.57
N PHE A 358 -28.98 9.03 -9.21
CA PHE A 358 -29.92 9.21 -8.14
C PHE A 358 -31.16 9.97 -8.63
N ASP A 359 -32.32 9.37 -8.45
CA ASP A 359 -33.62 9.99 -8.68
C ASP A 359 -34.30 10.17 -7.32
N ASP A 360 -34.30 11.41 -6.82
CA ASP A 360 -34.84 11.69 -5.48
C ASP A 360 -36.34 11.43 -5.40
N GLN A 361 -37.08 11.58 -6.51
CA GLN A 361 -38.53 11.35 -6.52
C GLN A 361 -38.89 9.86 -6.46
N LYS A 362 -38.10 9.02 -7.12
CA LYS A 362 -38.31 7.58 -7.18
C LYS A 362 -37.50 6.79 -6.17
N ASN A 363 -36.59 7.45 -5.50
CA ASN A 363 -35.62 6.84 -4.59
C ASN A 363 -34.88 5.64 -5.25
N GLN A 364 -34.67 5.71 -6.57
CA GLN A 364 -34.00 4.65 -7.34
C GLN A 364 -32.51 4.92 -7.44
N ILE A 365 -31.73 3.96 -7.01
CA ILE A 365 -30.28 4.00 -7.06
C ILE A 365 -29.78 2.86 -7.96
N SER A 366 -28.71 3.11 -8.73
CA SER A 366 -28.16 2.12 -9.66
C SER A 366 -27.66 0.84 -8.96
N GLY A 367 -27.51 -0.25 -9.72
CA GLY A 367 -26.98 -1.51 -9.20
C GLY A 367 -25.60 -1.38 -8.57
N HIS A 368 -24.75 -0.45 -9.10
CA HIS A 368 -23.43 -0.19 -8.51
C HIS A 368 -23.53 0.40 -7.10
N TRP A 369 -24.55 1.25 -6.85
CA TRP A 369 -24.86 1.73 -5.52
C TRP A 369 -25.12 0.59 -4.53
N MET A 370 -25.88 -0.43 -4.93
CA MET A 370 -26.18 -1.58 -4.06
C MET A 370 -24.90 -2.32 -3.65
N GLU A 371 -23.94 -2.42 -4.54
CA GLU A 371 -22.63 -3.03 -4.25
C GLU A 371 -21.82 -2.18 -3.25
N LEU A 372 -21.81 -0.85 -3.42
CA LEU A 372 -21.14 0.06 -2.50
C LEU A 372 -21.84 0.10 -1.14
N ARG A 373 -23.16 0.07 -1.13
CA ARG A 373 -23.94 -0.04 0.09
C ARG A 373 -23.55 -1.27 0.90
N ALA A 374 -23.40 -2.42 0.26
CA ALA A 374 -22.98 -3.65 0.93
C ALA A 374 -21.61 -3.50 1.64
N ILE A 375 -20.68 -2.71 1.07
CA ILE A 375 -19.40 -2.41 1.72
C ILE A 375 -19.57 -1.53 2.95
N PHE A 376 -20.40 -0.48 2.86
CA PHE A 376 -20.64 0.44 3.97
C PHE A 376 -21.58 -0.13 5.06
N GLU A 377 -22.36 -1.15 4.75
CA GLU A 377 -23.19 -1.88 5.72
C GLU A 377 -22.35 -2.75 6.66
N GLN A 378 -21.14 -3.13 6.25
CA GLN A 378 -20.28 -3.96 7.08
C GLN A 378 -19.85 -3.21 8.35
N ALA A 379 -19.83 -3.92 9.45
CA ALA A 379 -19.24 -3.42 10.69
C ALA A 379 -17.75 -3.15 10.45
N ASP A 380 -17.17 -2.21 11.21
CA ASP A 380 -15.74 -1.94 11.11
C ASP A 380 -14.87 -3.18 11.41
N GLN A 381 -15.38 -4.09 12.23
CA GLN A 381 -14.81 -5.42 12.45
C GLN A 381 -15.28 -6.36 11.35
N CYS A 382 -14.68 -6.26 10.19
CA CYS A 382 -15.09 -7.02 9.00
C CYS A 382 -14.11 -8.10 8.59
N LEU A 383 -12.88 -8.08 9.11
CA LEU A 383 -11.80 -8.96 8.68
C LEU A 383 -11.63 -10.13 9.64
N VAL A 384 -11.84 -11.34 9.16
CA VAL A 384 -11.42 -12.57 9.83
C VAL A 384 -9.96 -12.79 9.50
N ILE A 385 -9.12 -12.75 10.52
CA ILE A 385 -7.68 -12.99 10.34
C ILE A 385 -7.47 -14.49 10.15
N ASP A 386 -6.85 -14.85 9.03
CA ASP A 386 -6.36 -16.20 8.75
C ASP A 386 -4.84 -16.25 8.89
N ASP A 387 -4.29 -17.45 9.03
CA ASP A 387 -2.84 -17.64 9.12
C ASP A 387 -2.20 -17.49 7.72
N PRO A 388 -1.27 -16.55 7.52
CA PRO A 388 -0.59 -16.40 6.24
C PRO A 388 0.28 -17.61 5.87
N MET A 389 0.63 -18.46 6.84
CA MET A 389 1.42 -19.67 6.59
C MET A 389 0.58 -20.85 6.13
N GLU A 390 -0.74 -20.90 6.43
CA GLU A 390 -1.62 -22.03 6.11
C GLU A 390 -1.56 -22.37 4.61
N THR A 391 -1.84 -21.42 3.75
CA THR A 391 -1.81 -21.60 2.29
C THR A 391 -0.41 -21.97 1.78
N VAL A 392 0.63 -21.36 2.34
CA VAL A 392 2.03 -21.62 1.92
C VAL A 392 2.46 -23.03 2.34
N LEU A 393 2.08 -23.48 3.54
CA LEU A 393 2.34 -24.85 3.99
C LEU A 393 1.58 -25.88 3.15
N ASP A 394 0.35 -25.57 2.73
CA ASP A 394 -0.40 -26.41 1.81
C ASP A 394 0.28 -26.53 0.44
N GLN A 395 0.80 -25.41 -0.10
CA GLN A 395 1.60 -25.42 -1.33
C GLN A 395 2.83 -26.31 -1.20
N ILE A 396 3.58 -26.18 -0.10
CA ILE A 396 4.76 -26.99 0.16
C ILE A 396 4.39 -28.48 0.27
N HIS A 397 3.27 -28.79 0.92
CA HIS A 397 2.80 -30.16 1.08
C HIS A 397 2.49 -30.85 -0.26
N VAL A 398 1.94 -30.12 -1.23
CA VAL A 398 1.69 -30.64 -2.59
C VAL A 398 2.89 -30.53 -3.53
N GLY A 399 4.08 -30.21 -3.01
CA GLY A 399 5.34 -30.17 -3.75
C GLY A 399 5.64 -28.84 -4.46
N ILE A 400 4.85 -27.78 -4.23
CA ILE A 400 5.10 -26.45 -4.78
C ILE A 400 6.09 -25.71 -3.88
N THR A 401 7.38 -25.99 -4.01
CA THR A 401 8.43 -25.42 -3.15
C THR A 401 9.19 -24.24 -3.77
N LYS A 402 9.00 -24.01 -5.08
CA LYS A 402 9.70 -22.97 -5.85
C LYS A 402 8.88 -21.69 -6.05
N SER A 403 7.65 -21.60 -5.50
CA SER A 403 6.92 -20.33 -5.47
C SER A 403 7.67 -19.30 -4.62
N GLY A 404 7.50 -18.00 -4.90
CA GLY A 404 8.22 -16.95 -4.19
C GLY A 404 7.99 -16.97 -2.68
N THR A 405 6.76 -17.28 -2.23
CA THR A 405 6.37 -17.37 -0.81
C THR A 405 6.81 -18.66 -0.16
N ALA A 406 6.68 -19.81 -0.84
CA ALA A 406 7.14 -21.10 -0.31
C ALA A 406 8.65 -21.13 -0.12
N SER A 407 9.41 -20.72 -1.14
CA SER A 407 10.88 -20.62 -1.06
C SER A 407 11.31 -19.65 0.04
N TYR A 408 10.59 -18.52 0.18
CA TYR A 408 10.84 -17.57 1.25
C TYR A 408 10.60 -18.16 2.64
N LEU A 409 9.45 -18.80 2.89
CA LEU A 409 9.15 -19.44 4.16
C LEU A 409 10.20 -20.50 4.50
N LEU A 410 10.53 -21.38 3.55
CA LEU A 410 11.55 -22.43 3.75
C LEU A 410 12.92 -21.85 4.13
N SER A 411 13.31 -20.70 3.55
CA SER A 411 14.56 -20.01 3.88
C SER A 411 14.54 -19.39 5.29
N LYS A 412 13.36 -19.12 5.84
CA LYS A 412 13.19 -18.52 7.19
C LYS A 412 13.02 -19.53 8.31
N LEU A 413 12.79 -20.81 7.99
CA LEU A 413 12.72 -21.85 9.00
C LEU A 413 14.08 -22.05 9.67
N PRO A 414 14.13 -22.17 11.01
CA PRO A 414 15.37 -22.42 11.71
C PRO A 414 15.98 -23.76 11.30
N LEU A 415 17.30 -23.82 11.25
CA LEU A 415 18.04 -25.03 10.88
C LEU A 415 18.01 -26.06 12.01
N ALA A 416 18.13 -27.34 11.65
CA ALA A 416 18.29 -28.41 12.61
C ALA A 416 19.60 -28.22 13.40
N LEU A 417 19.49 -28.30 14.71
CA LEU A 417 20.64 -28.22 15.59
C LEU A 417 21.11 -29.66 15.87
N ALA A 418 22.43 -29.88 15.78
CA ALA A 418 23.01 -31.17 16.10
C ALA A 418 22.74 -31.53 17.58
N GLY A 419 22.08 -32.70 17.82
CA GLY A 419 21.73 -33.16 19.16
C GLY A 419 20.44 -32.60 19.75
N ALA A 420 19.66 -31.82 19.02
CA ALA A 420 18.33 -31.41 19.45
C ALA A 420 17.34 -32.59 19.40
N GLU A 421 16.52 -32.77 20.45
CA GLU A 421 15.48 -33.82 20.50
C GLU A 421 14.39 -33.61 19.44
N GLU A 422 14.08 -32.37 19.11
CA GLU A 422 13.10 -31.98 18.08
C GLU A 422 13.69 -30.92 17.13
N ASP A 423 13.32 -30.99 15.84
CA ASP A 423 13.71 -29.98 14.84
C ASP A 423 13.12 -28.60 15.21
N PRO A 424 13.94 -27.56 15.39
CA PRO A 424 13.46 -26.21 15.73
C PRO A 424 12.40 -25.65 14.75
N ALA A 425 12.44 -26.08 13.49
CA ALA A 425 11.40 -25.70 12.52
C ALA A 425 10.06 -26.38 12.84
N ALA A 426 10.08 -27.66 13.30
CA ALA A 426 8.87 -28.33 13.74
C ALA A 426 8.26 -27.61 14.95
N THR A 427 9.08 -27.27 15.93
CA THR A 427 8.67 -26.52 17.12
C THR A 427 8.05 -25.16 16.73
N LEU A 428 8.66 -24.44 15.81
CA LEU A 428 8.13 -23.15 15.33
C LEU A 428 6.79 -23.33 14.59
N LEU A 429 6.69 -24.31 13.70
CA LEU A 429 5.48 -24.54 12.89
C LEU A 429 4.31 -25.05 13.73
N LYS A 430 4.54 -25.83 14.79
CA LYS A 430 3.50 -26.26 15.77
C LYS A 430 2.87 -25.06 16.50
N ARG A 431 3.55 -23.95 16.59
CA ARG A 431 3.11 -22.73 17.29
C ARG A 431 2.36 -21.74 16.40
N THR A 432 2.23 -22.00 15.10
CA THR A 432 1.49 -21.16 14.17
C THR A 432 0.01 -21.10 14.52
N PHE A 433 -0.67 -20.05 14.07
CA PHE A 433 -2.12 -19.91 14.26
C PHE A 433 -2.89 -21.01 13.51
N ALA A 434 -2.41 -21.42 12.33
CA ALA A 434 -2.97 -22.55 11.57
C ALA A 434 -2.89 -23.86 12.35
N ALA A 435 -1.75 -24.15 12.97
CA ALA A 435 -1.59 -25.35 13.81
C ALA A 435 -2.51 -25.33 15.03
N TYR A 436 -2.66 -24.17 15.68
CA TYR A 436 -3.61 -23.98 16.79
C TYR A 436 -5.05 -24.25 16.33
N ARG A 437 -5.49 -23.69 15.23
CA ARG A 437 -6.84 -23.89 14.66
C ARG A 437 -7.08 -25.36 14.27
N ALA A 438 -6.09 -26.01 13.66
CA ALA A 438 -6.17 -27.42 13.32
C ALA A 438 -6.26 -28.29 14.59
N GLY A 439 -5.50 -27.95 15.64
CA GLY A 439 -5.59 -28.62 16.96
C GLY A 439 -6.98 -28.49 17.57
N LEU A 440 -7.63 -27.32 17.53
CA LEU A 440 -9.01 -27.13 18.00
C LEU A 440 -10.03 -27.99 17.24
N ARG A 441 -9.78 -28.23 15.93
CA ARG A 441 -10.62 -29.11 15.09
C ARG A 441 -10.30 -30.60 15.25
N GLY A 442 -9.25 -30.96 16.01
CA GLY A 442 -8.76 -32.34 16.14
C GLY A 442 -7.99 -32.84 14.92
N ASP A 443 -7.58 -31.96 14.00
CA ASP A 443 -6.89 -32.33 12.77
C ASP A 443 -5.37 -32.35 12.94
N HIS A 444 -4.90 -33.21 13.81
CA HIS A 444 -3.47 -33.38 14.09
C HIS A 444 -2.69 -33.91 12.88
N ASN A 445 -3.33 -34.68 12.01
CA ASN A 445 -2.71 -35.18 10.77
C ASN A 445 -2.37 -34.08 9.81
N TRP A 446 -3.24 -33.05 9.71
CA TRP A 446 -2.96 -31.85 8.88
C TRP A 446 -1.68 -31.19 9.35
N VAL A 447 -1.55 -30.93 10.65
CA VAL A 447 -0.36 -30.25 11.22
C VAL A 447 0.90 -31.05 10.93
N GLN A 448 0.91 -32.37 11.29
CA GLN A 448 2.10 -33.19 11.15
C GLN A 448 2.54 -33.35 9.70
N SER A 449 1.60 -33.55 8.76
CA SER A 449 1.94 -33.74 7.36
C SER A 449 2.55 -32.48 6.72
N ARG A 450 2.14 -31.25 7.15
CA ARG A 450 2.72 -29.98 6.66
C ARG A 450 4.10 -29.72 7.24
N ILE A 451 4.29 -30.07 8.52
CA ILE A 451 5.61 -29.98 9.16
C ILE A 451 6.59 -30.91 8.47
N ASP A 452 6.21 -32.18 8.28
CA ASP A 452 7.07 -33.16 7.61
C ASP A 452 7.43 -32.75 6.19
N ALA A 453 6.47 -32.23 5.43
CA ALA A 453 6.70 -31.71 4.08
C ALA A 453 7.64 -30.49 4.08
N ALA A 454 7.48 -29.56 5.02
CA ALA A 454 8.33 -28.38 5.12
C ALA A 454 9.78 -28.76 5.50
N ILE A 455 9.95 -29.69 6.46
CA ILE A 455 11.27 -30.21 6.86
C ILE A 455 11.93 -30.94 5.69
N ALA A 456 11.18 -31.80 4.99
CA ALA A 456 11.70 -32.54 3.84
C ALA A 456 12.10 -31.58 2.69
N ALA A 457 11.29 -30.57 2.41
CA ALA A 457 11.61 -29.57 1.40
C ALA A 457 12.85 -28.73 1.76
N ARG A 458 13.02 -28.42 3.05
CA ARG A 458 14.22 -27.75 3.56
C ARG A 458 15.45 -28.66 3.46
N ALA A 459 15.32 -29.94 3.82
CA ALA A 459 16.41 -30.91 3.77
C ALA A 459 16.94 -31.15 2.36
N ASN A 460 16.09 -30.99 1.33
CA ASN A 460 16.51 -31.10 -0.07
C ASN A 460 17.44 -29.96 -0.53
N ALA A 461 17.61 -28.92 0.29
CA ALA A 461 18.56 -27.82 0.07
C ALA A 461 19.92 -28.07 0.77
N ASN A 462 20.18 -29.28 1.30
CA ASN A 462 21.37 -29.60 2.08
C ASN A 462 22.66 -29.25 1.32
N LEU A 463 23.38 -28.30 1.89
CA LEU A 463 24.72 -27.93 1.44
C LEU A 463 25.77 -28.81 2.14
N PRO A 464 26.94 -29.00 1.52
CA PRO A 464 28.08 -29.58 2.19
C PRO A 464 28.39 -28.87 3.52
N ASP A 465 28.93 -29.57 4.52
CA ASP A 465 29.20 -28.98 5.85
C ASP A 465 29.98 -27.68 5.79
N LYS A 466 30.87 -27.52 4.83
CA LYS A 466 31.66 -26.30 4.61
C LYS A 466 30.81 -25.09 4.19
N GLU A 467 29.62 -25.32 3.67
CA GLU A 467 28.72 -24.29 3.11
C GLU A 467 27.45 -24.11 3.96
N LYS A 468 27.28 -24.82 5.08
CA LYS A 468 26.10 -24.69 5.97
C LYS A 468 25.87 -23.27 6.48
N TRP A 469 26.93 -22.48 6.60
CA TRP A 469 26.81 -21.07 6.96
C TRP A 469 25.98 -20.27 5.93
N ILE A 470 25.96 -20.69 4.66
CA ILE A 470 25.16 -20.04 3.63
C ILE A 470 23.66 -20.19 3.96
N GLU A 471 23.24 -21.33 4.51
CA GLU A 471 21.86 -21.54 4.95
C GLU A 471 21.49 -20.61 6.12
N GLN A 472 22.42 -20.37 7.06
CA GLN A 472 22.20 -19.40 8.14
C GLN A 472 22.05 -17.98 7.60
N VAL A 473 22.89 -17.57 6.65
CA VAL A 473 22.79 -16.28 5.98
C VAL A 473 21.49 -16.19 5.16
N ALA A 474 21.08 -17.26 4.48
CA ALA A 474 19.79 -17.32 3.78
C ALA A 474 18.61 -17.11 4.75
N GLY A 475 18.64 -17.80 5.89
CA GLY A 475 17.63 -17.63 6.95
C GLY A 475 17.57 -16.21 7.50
N SER A 476 18.71 -15.58 7.75
CA SER A 476 18.77 -14.22 8.29
C SER A 476 18.40 -13.14 7.27
N THR A 477 18.84 -13.28 6.00
CA THR A 477 18.64 -12.28 4.96
C THR A 477 17.34 -12.45 4.16
N GLY A 478 16.81 -13.69 4.09
CA GLY A 478 15.69 -14.06 3.22
C GLY A 478 16.07 -14.19 1.74
N LEU A 479 17.36 -14.18 1.43
CA LEU A 479 17.86 -14.51 0.10
C LEU A 479 17.92 -16.03 -0.06
N SER A 480 17.62 -16.53 -1.25
CA SER A 480 17.76 -17.99 -1.50
C SER A 480 19.23 -18.40 -1.50
N VAL A 481 19.49 -19.64 -1.08
CA VAL A 481 20.84 -20.23 -1.10
C VAL A 481 21.51 -20.07 -2.47
N GLY A 482 20.77 -20.28 -3.57
CA GLY A 482 21.31 -20.13 -4.92
C GLY A 482 21.76 -18.71 -5.25
N ILE A 483 21.09 -17.68 -4.75
CA ILE A 483 21.50 -16.28 -4.90
C ILE A 483 22.77 -16.03 -4.09
N LEU A 484 22.82 -16.51 -2.87
CA LEU A 484 23.99 -16.35 -1.99
C LEU A 484 25.23 -17.03 -2.58
N GLN A 485 25.09 -18.23 -3.14
CA GLN A 485 26.19 -18.94 -3.83
C GLN A 485 26.70 -18.14 -5.03
N GLN A 486 25.83 -17.44 -5.77
CA GLN A 486 26.27 -16.59 -6.87
C GLN A 486 26.97 -15.30 -6.37
N LEU A 487 26.47 -14.71 -5.26
CA LEU A 487 27.14 -13.58 -4.62
C LEU A 487 28.53 -13.96 -4.11
N ILE A 488 28.69 -15.15 -3.51
CA ILE A 488 29.98 -15.66 -3.06
C ILE A 488 30.97 -15.74 -4.23
N LYS A 489 30.54 -16.21 -5.40
CA LYS A 489 31.41 -16.23 -6.59
C LYS A 489 31.88 -14.83 -7.00
N LEU A 490 31.07 -13.79 -6.80
CA LEU A 490 31.48 -12.40 -7.02
C LEU A 490 32.53 -11.96 -5.99
N VAL A 491 32.33 -12.33 -4.71
CA VAL A 491 33.31 -12.05 -3.64
C VAL A 491 34.63 -12.72 -3.95
N ASP A 492 34.61 -14.00 -4.32
CA ASP A 492 35.81 -14.78 -4.67
C ASP A 492 36.50 -14.25 -5.93
N ALA A 493 35.77 -13.63 -6.83
CA ALA A 493 36.32 -12.94 -8.01
C ALA A 493 36.87 -11.54 -7.72
N GLY A 494 36.88 -11.08 -6.46
CA GLY A 494 37.41 -9.79 -6.06
C GLY A 494 36.51 -8.60 -6.40
N ALA A 495 35.22 -8.83 -6.72
CA ALA A 495 34.31 -7.75 -7.09
C ALA A 495 34.03 -6.75 -5.97
N PHE A 496 34.37 -7.09 -4.72
CA PHE A 496 34.18 -6.23 -3.52
C PHE A 496 35.51 -5.65 -2.99
N ASP A 497 36.64 -5.86 -3.66
CA ASP A 497 37.96 -5.38 -3.23
C ASP A 497 38.26 -3.93 -3.68
N GLY A 498 37.32 -3.30 -4.39
CA GLY A 498 37.45 -1.96 -4.93
C GLY A 498 36.89 -0.84 -4.03
N THR A 499 36.80 0.35 -4.61
CA THR A 499 36.08 1.48 -4.05
C THR A 499 34.57 1.20 -4.02
N ALA A 500 33.81 1.94 -3.22
CA ALA A 500 32.34 1.80 -3.16
C ALA A 500 31.70 1.91 -4.55
N ILE A 501 32.22 2.77 -5.44
CA ILE A 501 31.73 2.95 -6.81
C ILE A 501 31.97 1.68 -7.64
N GLU A 502 33.15 1.09 -7.54
CA GLU A 502 33.52 -0.13 -8.27
C GLU A 502 32.68 -1.32 -7.80
N VAL A 503 32.45 -1.44 -6.49
CA VAL A 503 31.57 -2.46 -5.90
C VAL A 503 30.13 -2.30 -6.40
N VAL A 504 29.59 -1.08 -6.38
CA VAL A 504 28.24 -0.81 -6.89
C VAL A 504 28.16 -1.10 -8.40
N ALA A 505 29.15 -0.71 -9.18
CA ALA A 505 29.21 -0.98 -10.62
C ALA A 505 29.25 -2.49 -10.90
N ALA A 506 30.04 -3.26 -10.15
CA ALA A 506 30.12 -4.72 -10.26
C ALA A 506 28.77 -5.38 -9.91
N LEU A 507 28.10 -4.93 -8.85
CA LEU A 507 26.78 -5.42 -8.48
C LEU A 507 25.72 -5.11 -9.54
N LEU A 508 25.71 -3.91 -10.09
CA LEU A 508 24.78 -3.52 -11.16
C LEU A 508 25.03 -4.34 -12.44
N ALA A 509 26.28 -4.53 -12.84
CA ALA A 509 26.62 -5.37 -13.97
C ALA A 509 26.19 -6.83 -13.76
N TRP A 510 26.37 -7.35 -12.54
CA TRP A 510 25.92 -8.69 -12.20
C TRP A 510 24.38 -8.81 -12.23
N LEU A 511 23.64 -7.82 -11.70
CA LEU A 511 22.19 -7.78 -11.76
C LEU A 511 21.66 -7.73 -13.20
N ASP A 512 22.34 -7.02 -14.09
CA ASP A 512 21.99 -6.95 -15.52
C ASP A 512 22.15 -8.31 -16.23
N THR A 513 23.17 -9.08 -15.85
CA THR A 513 23.38 -10.45 -16.36
C THR A 513 22.50 -11.51 -15.70
N ASN A 514 21.84 -11.18 -14.57
CA ASN A 514 20.98 -12.08 -13.82
C ASN A 514 19.56 -11.48 -13.63
N PRO A 515 18.76 -11.37 -14.70
CA PRO A 515 17.48 -10.66 -14.66
C PRO A 515 16.47 -11.24 -13.68
N ILE A 516 16.54 -12.54 -13.33
CA ILE A 516 15.66 -13.16 -12.34
C ILE A 516 15.95 -12.61 -10.94
N ILE A 517 17.22 -12.41 -10.60
CA ILE A 517 17.65 -11.86 -9.31
C ILE A 517 17.31 -10.37 -9.27
N SER A 518 17.55 -9.65 -10.33
CA SER A 518 17.13 -8.27 -10.53
C SER A 518 15.62 -8.12 -10.27
N TRP A 519 14.80 -9.02 -10.80
CA TRP A 519 13.36 -9.04 -10.54
C TRP A 519 13.01 -9.24 -9.06
N ILE A 520 13.68 -10.14 -8.36
CA ILE A 520 13.44 -10.40 -6.92
C ILE A 520 13.80 -9.18 -6.08
N LEU A 521 14.87 -8.47 -6.41
CA LEU A 521 15.29 -7.24 -5.72
C LEU A 521 14.44 -6.03 -6.16
N TYR A 522 13.98 -5.99 -7.40
CA TYR A 522 13.18 -4.90 -7.97
C TYR A 522 11.73 -4.89 -7.45
N ASP A 523 11.15 -6.04 -7.10
CA ASP A 523 9.80 -6.15 -6.53
C ASP A 523 9.69 -5.48 -5.15
N LEU A 524 10.82 -5.08 -4.58
CA LEU A 524 10.87 -4.34 -3.31
C LEU A 524 10.76 -2.81 -3.47
N THR A 525 10.93 -2.24 -4.68
CA THR A 525 11.15 -0.80 -4.82
C THR A 525 10.48 -0.08 -5.99
N VAL A 526 9.93 -0.74 -7.02
CA VAL A 526 9.46 -0.03 -8.23
C VAL A 526 8.09 -0.52 -8.71
N SER A 527 7.17 0.42 -8.92
CA SER A 527 5.89 0.17 -9.60
C SER A 527 6.11 -0.34 -11.03
N LYS A 528 5.36 -1.36 -11.42
CA LYS A 528 5.42 -2.11 -12.68
C LYS A 528 5.09 -1.33 -13.97
N SER A 529 5.32 -0.02 -14.02
CA SER A 529 5.06 0.78 -15.23
C SER A 529 6.06 0.56 -16.37
N CYS A 530 7.15 -0.18 -16.16
CA CYS A 530 8.13 -0.50 -17.18
C CYS A 530 8.05 -1.97 -17.58
N SER A 531 7.63 -2.27 -18.82
CA SER A 531 7.72 -3.63 -19.36
C SER A 531 9.19 -4.05 -19.54
N ALA A 532 9.48 -5.35 -19.46
CA ALA A 532 10.84 -5.91 -19.60
C ALA A 532 11.58 -5.47 -20.90
N LYS A 533 10.86 -5.00 -21.92
CA LYS A 533 11.44 -4.39 -23.14
C LYS A 533 11.93 -2.97 -22.92
N SER A 534 11.38 -2.25 -21.92
CA SER A 534 11.75 -0.87 -21.58
C SER A 534 13.00 -0.79 -20.70
N ILE A 535 13.32 -1.86 -19.97
CA ILE A 535 14.49 -1.89 -19.05
C ILE A 535 15.81 -1.86 -19.84
N ARG A 536 15.86 -2.38 -21.08
CA ARG A 536 17.06 -2.34 -21.93
C ARG A 536 17.35 -0.96 -22.53
N SER A 537 16.41 -0.02 -22.45
CA SER A 537 16.51 1.31 -23.06
C SER A 537 16.28 2.48 -22.12
N CYS A 538 15.96 2.25 -20.85
CA CYS A 538 15.90 3.31 -19.84
C CYS A 538 17.26 3.45 -19.15
N PRO A 539 17.93 4.60 -19.25
CA PRO A 539 18.98 4.93 -18.30
C PRO A 539 18.30 4.97 -16.92
N VAL A 540 18.92 4.34 -15.94
CA VAL A 540 18.50 4.41 -14.53
C VAL A 540 18.62 5.87 -14.10
N THR A 541 17.58 6.64 -14.32
CA THR A 541 17.38 7.93 -13.67
C THR A 541 16.41 7.66 -12.52
N LEU A 542 16.96 7.51 -11.34
CA LEU A 542 16.20 7.65 -10.11
C LEU A 542 15.46 8.99 -10.19
N ASN A 543 14.11 8.90 -10.25
CA ASN A 543 13.19 10.00 -10.12
C ASN A 543 13.29 11.18 -11.13
N ALA A 544 12.93 10.92 -12.40
CA ALA A 544 12.50 12.01 -13.28
C ALA A 544 10.97 12.03 -13.36
N PRO A 545 10.31 13.21 -13.27
CA PRO A 545 8.89 13.31 -13.53
C PRO A 545 8.60 12.86 -14.97
N SER A 546 7.51 12.12 -15.15
CA SER A 546 7.08 11.53 -16.41
C SER A 546 7.03 12.57 -17.54
N ARG A 547 8.07 12.68 -18.32
CA ARG A 547 8.03 13.23 -19.67
C ARG A 547 8.05 12.07 -20.65
N ARG A 548 7.06 12.04 -21.54
CA ARG A 548 7.00 11.14 -22.70
C ARG A 548 8.40 10.99 -23.30
N CYS A 549 8.91 9.77 -23.37
CA CYS A 549 10.15 9.44 -24.05
C CYS A 549 10.12 9.98 -25.48
N ARG A 550 10.81 11.08 -25.73
CA ARG A 550 11.29 11.42 -27.06
C ARG A 550 12.72 10.91 -27.14
N SER A 551 12.99 10.15 -28.18
CA SER A 551 14.29 9.60 -28.52
C SER A 551 15.37 10.68 -28.47
N SER A 552 16.39 10.49 -27.63
CA SER A 552 17.63 11.26 -27.61
C SER A 552 18.82 10.31 -27.38
N PRO A 553 20.01 10.69 -27.84
CA PRO A 553 21.09 9.76 -28.17
C PRO A 553 21.75 9.14 -26.94
N SER A 554 22.22 7.92 -27.15
CA SER A 554 22.89 7.04 -26.21
C SER A 554 24.09 7.65 -25.50
N TYR A 555 23.94 7.90 -24.19
CA TYR A 555 25.06 7.97 -23.25
C TYR A 555 25.07 6.68 -22.42
N GLY A 556 26.23 6.03 -22.33
CA GLY A 556 26.38 4.78 -21.60
C GLY A 556 26.21 4.97 -20.08
N PRO A 557 25.92 3.89 -19.33
CA PRO A 557 25.59 3.96 -17.89
C PRO A 557 26.70 4.54 -16.99
N MET A 558 27.93 4.68 -17.47
CA MET A 558 29.07 5.08 -16.66
C MET A 558 29.22 6.58 -16.41
N ASP A 559 28.64 7.44 -17.25
CA ASP A 559 28.94 8.88 -17.16
C ASP A 559 28.07 9.64 -16.16
N VAL A 560 26.95 9.07 -15.74
CA VAL A 560 26.02 9.72 -14.79
C VAL A 560 26.49 9.62 -13.34
N TRP A 561 27.27 8.58 -12.99
CA TRP A 561 27.72 8.34 -11.63
C TRP A 561 29.06 8.99 -11.27
N ARG A 562 29.85 9.39 -12.27
CA ARG A 562 31.14 10.07 -12.03
C ARG A 562 31.03 11.45 -11.42
N SER A 563 29.87 12.09 -11.52
CA SER A 563 29.64 13.44 -11.02
C SER A 563 29.00 13.52 -9.61
N ALA A 564 28.59 12.39 -9.02
CA ALA A 564 27.81 12.38 -7.79
C ALA A 564 28.57 11.94 -6.52
N VAL A 565 29.87 11.61 -6.58
CA VAL A 565 30.62 11.15 -5.40
C VAL A 565 31.93 11.95 -5.25
N PRO A 566 32.19 12.58 -4.09
CA PRO A 566 33.44 13.25 -3.85
C PRO A 566 34.60 12.25 -3.76
N PRO A 567 35.81 12.61 -4.22
CA PRO A 567 36.98 11.72 -4.22
C PRO A 567 37.50 11.50 -2.80
N GLY A 568 37.55 10.26 -2.32
CA GLY A 568 38.36 9.91 -1.15
C GLY A 568 37.83 8.92 -0.12
N GLY A 569 36.68 8.30 -0.27
CA GLY A 569 36.18 7.35 0.73
C GLY A 569 36.66 5.91 0.52
N ARG A 570 37.60 5.42 1.33
CA ARG A 570 37.89 3.99 1.46
C ARG A 570 36.93 3.35 2.45
N VAL A 571 36.24 2.31 2.02
CA VAL A 571 35.46 1.45 2.92
C VAL A 571 36.45 0.61 3.74
N SER A 572 36.47 0.80 5.07
CA SER A 572 37.32 0.01 5.95
C SER A 572 36.78 -1.43 6.06
N ARG A 573 37.69 -2.40 5.99
CA ARG A 573 37.49 -3.81 6.26
C ARG A 573 36.98 -4.01 7.71
N THR A 574 35.73 -4.19 7.94
CA THR A 574 35.19 -4.83 9.15
C THR A 574 33.86 -5.51 8.82
N LEU A 575 33.96 -6.63 8.14
CA LEU A 575 32.96 -7.67 8.11
C LEU A 575 33.71 -9.00 8.18
N ARG A 576 34.05 -9.40 9.40
CA ARG A 576 34.21 -10.80 9.76
C ARG A 576 33.05 -11.25 10.62
#